data_0b9ab764e7589064c694af9c1054f0ec
#
_entry.id   0b9ab764e7589064c694af9c1054f0ec
#
_cell.length_a   1.000
_cell.length_b   1.000
_cell.length_c   1.000
_cell.angle_alpha   90.00
_cell.angle_beta   90.00
_cell.angle_gamma   90.00
#
_symmetry.space_group_name_H-M   'P 1'
#
loop_
_entity.id
_entity.type
_entity.pdbx_description
1 polymer ?
#
loop_
_entity_poly.entity_id
_entity_poly.type
_entity_poly.pdbx_seq_one_letter_code
_entity_poly.pdbx_strand_id
1 'polypeptide(L)'
;MLTQMQSAKKGIITQEMLLVAEQENLPIETIRQGIANGTMAICANRNHTALKPCAVGHGLTTKINANIGTSSAYPDPTPEIAKLKTAIKNGADAVMDLSTGHNIALSRKATISESTIMVGTVPVYQAAVEAITKRGSVIHMKKEDLLAVIEEQARDGADFMTIHCGINHKVLDALKKSQRIMNVVSRGGSFIVAWMLHNKQENPFYQYFDEILQICQKYDVVLSLGDGLRPGCLADATDAAQIQELINLGELVLRAREQGVQVIVEGPGHVPLNQIVANVTL
;
A
#
# COMPACT_ATOMS: atom_id res chain seq x y z
N MET A 1 -4.79 18.46 12.21
CA MET A 1 -6.12 17.95 11.80
C MET A 1 -6.15 16.47 12.14
N LEU A 2 -7.24 15.90 12.67
CA LEU A 2 -7.35 14.48 13.02
C LEU A 2 -7.44 13.63 11.76
N THR A 3 -6.94 12.38 11.81
CA THR A 3 -7.18 11.38 10.76
C THR A 3 -8.60 10.81 10.87
N GLN A 4 -9.06 10.06 9.85
CA GLN A 4 -10.33 9.34 9.90
C GLN A 4 -10.39 8.43 11.15
N MET A 5 -9.33 7.65 11.40
CA MET A 5 -9.27 6.77 12.58
C MET A 5 -9.26 7.54 13.90
N GLN A 6 -8.50 8.64 13.99
CA GLN A 6 -8.47 9.47 15.19
C GLN A 6 -9.84 10.13 15.45
N SER A 7 -10.53 10.57 14.41
CA SER A 7 -11.89 11.11 14.48
C SER A 7 -12.88 10.04 14.97
N ALA A 8 -12.84 8.85 14.36
CA ALA A 8 -13.69 7.72 14.74
C ALA A 8 -13.50 7.30 16.19
N LYS A 9 -12.25 7.20 16.67
CA LYS A 9 -11.92 6.88 18.08
C LYS A 9 -12.44 7.92 19.07
N LYS A 10 -12.56 9.18 18.66
CA LYS A 10 -13.11 10.27 19.46
C LYS A 10 -14.64 10.41 19.35
N GLY A 11 -15.31 9.51 18.63
CA GLY A 11 -16.75 9.59 18.39
C GLY A 11 -17.17 10.67 17.39
N ILE A 12 -16.20 11.24 16.64
CA ILE A 12 -16.47 12.27 15.63
C ILE A 12 -16.77 11.58 14.30
N ILE A 13 -17.92 11.91 13.74
CA ILE A 13 -18.32 11.47 12.40
C ILE A 13 -17.83 12.50 11.38
N THR A 14 -17.09 12.04 10.39
CA THR A 14 -16.59 12.88 9.29
C THR A 14 -17.54 12.84 8.09
N GLN A 15 -17.36 13.76 7.15
CA GLN A 15 -18.16 13.77 5.91
C GLN A 15 -17.91 12.51 5.08
N GLU A 16 -16.68 12.01 5.06
CA GLU A 16 -16.32 10.78 4.36
C GLU A 16 -17.05 9.56 4.94
N MET A 17 -17.16 9.48 6.27
CA MET A 17 -17.92 8.40 6.93
C MET A 17 -19.40 8.45 6.56
N LEU A 18 -20.00 9.63 6.48
CA LEU A 18 -21.42 9.79 6.06
C LEU A 18 -21.62 9.30 4.63
N LEU A 19 -20.76 9.70 3.70
CA LEU A 19 -20.83 9.28 2.31
C LEU A 19 -20.67 7.75 2.15
N VAL A 20 -19.72 7.16 2.88
CA VAL A 20 -19.54 5.70 2.89
C VAL A 20 -20.74 4.98 3.47
N ALA A 21 -21.35 5.48 4.56
CA ALA A 21 -22.54 4.88 5.17
C ALA A 21 -23.72 4.87 4.19
N GLU A 22 -23.91 5.95 3.42
CA GLU A 22 -24.92 6.05 2.38
C GLU A 22 -24.64 5.07 1.23
N GLN A 23 -23.40 5.02 0.71
CA GLN A 23 -23.01 4.13 -0.38
C GLN A 23 -23.17 2.65 -0.04
N GLU A 24 -22.78 2.26 1.18
CA GLU A 24 -22.84 0.88 1.65
C GLU A 24 -24.22 0.50 2.23
N ASN A 25 -25.13 1.46 2.36
CA ASN A 25 -26.44 1.29 3.00
C ASN A 25 -26.32 0.70 4.42
N LEU A 26 -25.39 1.24 5.21
CA LEU A 26 -25.10 0.81 6.57
C LEU A 26 -25.32 1.94 7.57
N PRO A 27 -25.68 1.63 8.84
CA PRO A 27 -25.73 2.64 9.89
C PRO A 27 -24.38 3.34 10.04
N ILE A 28 -24.41 4.66 10.18
CA ILE A 28 -23.19 5.49 10.31
C ILE A 28 -22.31 5.04 11.49
N GLU A 29 -22.93 4.59 12.57
CA GLU A 29 -22.20 4.11 13.74
C GLU A 29 -21.43 2.81 13.45
N THR A 30 -21.92 1.95 12.56
CA THR A 30 -21.21 0.75 12.08
C THR A 30 -19.92 1.15 11.37
N ILE A 31 -19.99 2.14 10.48
CA ILE A 31 -18.82 2.67 9.77
C ILE A 31 -17.83 3.28 10.76
N ARG A 32 -18.30 4.17 11.65
CA ARG A 32 -17.44 4.80 12.66
C ARG A 32 -16.73 3.78 13.54
N GLN A 33 -17.47 2.78 14.05
CA GLN A 33 -16.88 1.73 14.88
C GLN A 33 -15.91 0.85 14.12
N GLY A 34 -16.22 0.48 12.88
CA GLY A 34 -15.32 -0.28 12.01
C GLY A 34 -13.98 0.42 11.79
N ILE A 35 -13.99 1.74 11.55
CA ILE A 35 -12.78 2.56 11.41
C ILE A 35 -12.04 2.67 12.76
N ALA A 36 -12.77 2.94 13.87
CA ALA A 36 -12.16 3.06 15.19
C ALA A 36 -11.46 1.77 15.64
N ASN A 37 -12.04 0.61 15.30
CA ASN A 37 -11.51 -0.72 15.61
C ASN A 37 -10.46 -1.20 14.57
N GLY A 38 -10.31 -0.48 13.45
CA GLY A 38 -9.40 -0.83 12.36
C GLY A 38 -9.83 -2.05 11.55
N THR A 39 -11.12 -2.39 11.53
CA THR A 39 -11.72 -3.43 10.66
C THR A 39 -12.23 -2.87 9.35
N MET A 40 -12.29 -1.54 9.23
CA MET A 40 -12.60 -0.78 8.02
C MET A 40 -11.60 0.35 7.85
N ALA A 41 -11.34 0.72 6.60
CA ALA A 41 -10.50 1.88 6.25
C ALA A 41 -11.16 2.69 5.13
N ILE A 42 -11.16 4.03 5.29
CA ILE A 42 -11.54 4.98 4.24
C ILE A 42 -10.26 5.53 3.63
N CYS A 43 -10.02 5.23 2.35
CA CYS A 43 -8.88 5.76 1.62
C CYS A 43 -9.25 7.14 1.05
N ALA A 44 -8.92 8.20 1.78
CA ALA A 44 -9.27 9.57 1.41
C ALA A 44 -8.18 10.54 1.86
N ASN A 45 -7.20 10.75 0.99
CA ASN A 45 -6.16 11.75 1.22
C ASN A 45 -6.78 13.15 1.17
N ARG A 46 -6.40 14.01 2.12
CA ARG A 46 -6.90 15.40 2.22
C ARG A 46 -6.66 16.25 0.99
N ASN A 47 -5.65 15.90 0.19
CA ASN A 47 -5.25 16.64 -1.00
C ASN A 47 -5.90 16.10 -2.29
N HIS A 48 -6.60 14.96 -2.23
CA HIS A 48 -7.34 14.43 -3.37
C HIS A 48 -8.78 14.99 -3.41
N THR A 49 -8.91 16.21 -3.92
CA THR A 49 -10.15 17.00 -3.83
C THR A 49 -11.30 16.50 -4.71
N ALA A 50 -11.00 15.74 -5.79
CA ALA A 50 -12.01 15.18 -6.69
C ALA A 50 -12.54 13.82 -6.25
N LEU A 51 -11.97 13.23 -5.19
CA LEU A 51 -12.28 11.90 -4.69
C LEU A 51 -13.74 11.79 -4.23
N LYS A 52 -14.40 10.71 -4.65
CA LYS A 52 -15.59 10.18 -4.00
C LYS A 52 -15.13 9.14 -2.98
N PRO A 53 -15.21 9.45 -1.67
CA PRO A 53 -14.68 8.56 -0.64
C PRO A 53 -15.30 7.17 -0.74
N CYS A 54 -14.45 6.16 -0.57
CA CYS A 54 -14.85 4.76 -0.56
C CYS A 54 -14.12 4.05 0.59
N ALA A 55 -14.74 3.03 1.17
CA ALA A 55 -14.15 2.24 2.24
C ALA A 55 -13.96 0.79 1.85
N VAL A 56 -12.94 0.17 2.44
CA VAL A 56 -12.66 -1.26 2.36
C VAL A 56 -12.70 -1.86 3.76
N GLY A 57 -13.16 -3.11 3.90
CA GLY A 57 -13.13 -3.79 5.19
C GLY A 57 -14.32 -4.70 5.46
N HIS A 58 -14.41 -5.13 6.71
CA HIS A 58 -15.39 -6.11 7.14
C HIS A 58 -16.83 -5.60 6.98
N GLY A 59 -17.68 -6.42 6.35
CA GLY A 59 -19.10 -6.12 6.17
C GLY A 59 -19.43 -5.13 5.06
N LEU A 60 -18.42 -4.62 4.33
CA LEU A 60 -18.60 -3.76 3.16
C LEU A 60 -18.66 -4.58 1.87
N THR A 61 -19.19 -3.98 0.81
CA THR A 61 -19.11 -4.55 -0.54
C THR A 61 -17.66 -4.73 -0.98
N THR A 62 -17.38 -5.79 -1.75
CA THR A 62 -16.03 -6.03 -2.31
C THR A 62 -15.66 -4.94 -3.31
N LYS A 63 -14.49 -4.37 -3.15
CA LYS A 63 -13.96 -3.30 -4.03
C LYS A 63 -13.02 -3.86 -5.09
N ILE A 64 -13.08 -3.29 -6.27
CA ILE A 64 -12.25 -3.66 -7.41
C ILE A 64 -11.16 -2.62 -7.62
N ASN A 65 -9.91 -3.07 -7.58
CA ASN A 65 -8.76 -2.25 -7.92
C ASN A 65 -8.25 -2.59 -9.32
N ALA A 66 -8.00 -1.58 -10.14
CA ALA A 66 -7.37 -1.73 -11.45
C ALA A 66 -5.93 -1.19 -11.43
N ASN A 67 -5.00 -1.91 -12.04
CA ASN A 67 -3.61 -1.49 -12.11
C ASN A 67 -3.34 -0.74 -13.42
N ILE A 68 -2.70 0.42 -13.32
CA ILE A 68 -2.20 1.23 -14.44
C ILE A 68 -0.73 1.58 -14.19
N GLY A 69 -0.06 2.19 -15.13
CA GLY A 69 1.29 2.70 -14.91
C GLY A 69 2.18 2.66 -16.15
N THR A 70 3.02 3.67 -16.26
CA THR A 70 4.05 3.79 -17.32
C THR A 70 5.21 2.81 -17.08
N SER A 71 5.96 2.52 -18.14
CA SER A 71 7.20 1.76 -18.07
C SER A 71 8.30 2.45 -18.88
N SER A 72 9.54 1.97 -18.78
CA SER A 72 10.66 2.51 -19.59
C SER A 72 10.42 2.39 -21.09
N ALA A 73 9.67 1.35 -21.53
CA ALA A 73 9.29 1.16 -22.93
C ALA A 73 8.09 2.04 -23.36
N TYR A 74 7.23 2.41 -22.42
CA TYR A 74 6.02 3.24 -22.65
C TYR A 74 5.94 4.33 -21.58
N PRO A 75 6.77 5.40 -21.72
CA PRO A 75 6.90 6.43 -20.68
C PRO A 75 5.83 7.53 -20.74
N ASP A 76 5.00 7.59 -21.79
CA ASP A 76 3.95 8.59 -21.95
C ASP A 76 2.80 8.31 -20.96
N PRO A 77 2.41 9.27 -20.10
CA PRO A 77 1.29 9.12 -19.19
C PRO A 77 -0.10 9.21 -19.87
N THR A 78 -0.18 9.70 -21.11
CA THR A 78 -1.47 9.92 -21.79
C THR A 78 -2.31 8.63 -21.92
N PRO A 79 -1.75 7.47 -22.33
CA PRO A 79 -2.48 6.22 -22.34
C PRO A 79 -2.97 5.77 -20.96
N GLU A 80 -2.23 6.11 -19.89
CA GLU A 80 -2.60 5.73 -18.52
C GLU A 80 -3.85 6.47 -18.06
N ILE A 81 -4.03 7.72 -18.48
CA ILE A 81 -5.28 8.47 -18.22
C ILE A 81 -6.47 7.85 -18.98
N ALA A 82 -6.26 7.36 -20.19
CA ALA A 82 -7.31 6.63 -20.92
C ALA A 82 -7.68 5.31 -20.22
N LYS A 83 -6.69 4.58 -19.66
CA LYS A 83 -6.93 3.38 -18.85
C LYS A 83 -7.68 3.73 -17.56
N LEU A 84 -7.30 4.80 -16.84
CA LEU A 84 -8.00 5.30 -15.66
C LEU A 84 -9.49 5.54 -15.98
N LYS A 85 -9.78 6.31 -17.04
CA LYS A 85 -11.16 6.61 -17.45
C LYS A 85 -11.93 5.35 -17.82
N THR A 86 -11.27 4.38 -18.44
CA THR A 86 -11.87 3.07 -18.77
C THR A 86 -12.15 2.26 -17.48
N ALA A 87 -11.24 2.24 -16.52
CA ALA A 87 -11.43 1.57 -15.23
C ALA A 87 -12.64 2.16 -14.48
N ILE A 88 -12.71 3.50 -14.35
CA ILE A 88 -13.82 4.21 -13.71
C ILE A 88 -15.15 3.88 -14.41
N LYS A 89 -15.19 3.98 -15.75
CA LYS A 89 -16.39 3.69 -16.56
C LYS A 89 -16.90 2.26 -16.35
N ASN A 90 -16.01 1.30 -16.08
CA ASN A 90 -16.35 -0.10 -15.88
C ASN A 90 -16.48 -0.50 -14.39
N GLY A 91 -16.57 0.47 -13.49
CA GLY A 91 -16.93 0.25 -12.10
C GLY A 91 -15.76 -0.15 -11.19
N ALA A 92 -14.52 0.21 -11.53
CA ALA A 92 -13.42 0.11 -10.59
C ALA A 92 -13.61 1.10 -9.43
N ASP A 93 -13.32 0.66 -8.21
CA ASP A 93 -13.39 1.46 -6.99
C ASP A 93 -12.04 2.13 -6.67
N ALA A 94 -10.96 1.58 -7.20
CA ALA A 94 -9.61 2.06 -7.01
C ALA A 94 -8.75 1.83 -8.25
N VAL A 95 -7.70 2.64 -8.39
CA VAL A 95 -6.59 2.35 -9.29
C VAL A 95 -5.27 2.39 -8.52
N MET A 96 -4.33 1.51 -8.88
CA MET A 96 -2.94 1.64 -8.45
C MET A 96 -2.08 2.11 -9.61
N ASP A 97 -1.38 3.23 -9.41
CA ASP A 97 -0.32 3.68 -10.32
C ASP A 97 0.98 2.94 -10.00
N LEU A 98 1.30 1.97 -10.83
CA LEU A 98 2.49 1.13 -10.74
C LEU A 98 3.61 1.61 -11.67
N SER A 99 3.64 2.90 -12.00
CA SER A 99 4.60 3.51 -12.93
C SER A 99 6.05 3.24 -12.53
N THR A 100 6.85 2.83 -13.52
CA THR A 100 8.29 2.61 -13.42
C THR A 100 9.06 3.26 -14.59
N GLY A 101 8.36 4.02 -15.43
CA GLY A 101 8.96 4.80 -16.53
C GLY A 101 9.61 6.08 -16.03
N HIS A 102 10.08 6.89 -16.98
CA HIS A 102 10.49 8.25 -16.67
C HIS A 102 9.27 9.11 -16.33
N ASN A 103 9.46 10.16 -15.51
CA ASN A 103 8.39 11.09 -15.14
C ASN A 103 7.26 10.48 -14.28
N ILE A 104 7.58 9.56 -13.37
CA ILE A 104 6.61 8.93 -12.46
C ILE A 104 5.76 9.99 -11.73
N ALA A 105 6.37 11.06 -11.23
CA ALA A 105 5.67 12.13 -10.54
C ALA A 105 4.62 12.84 -11.43
N LEU A 106 4.90 13.01 -12.73
CA LEU A 106 3.96 13.59 -13.67
C LEU A 106 2.77 12.66 -13.92
N SER A 107 3.03 11.36 -14.13
CA SER A 107 2.00 10.33 -14.29
C SER A 107 1.06 10.30 -13.08
N ARG A 108 1.63 10.22 -11.88
CA ARG A 108 0.88 10.21 -10.62
C ARG A 108 -0.01 11.44 -10.46
N LYS A 109 0.55 12.65 -10.66
CA LYS A 109 -0.22 13.89 -10.53
C LYS A 109 -1.37 13.95 -11.52
N ALA A 110 -1.13 13.55 -12.77
CA ALA A 110 -2.18 13.47 -13.78
C ALA A 110 -3.27 12.44 -13.40
N THR A 111 -2.86 11.27 -12.90
CA THR A 111 -3.80 10.23 -12.45
C THR A 111 -4.66 10.74 -11.29
N ILE A 112 -4.07 11.35 -10.26
CA ILE A 112 -4.79 11.86 -9.08
C ILE A 112 -5.75 13.00 -9.50
N SER A 113 -5.29 13.94 -10.32
CA SER A 113 -6.13 15.08 -10.74
C SER A 113 -7.34 14.69 -11.59
N GLU A 114 -7.25 13.60 -12.36
CA GLU A 114 -8.31 13.09 -13.25
C GLU A 114 -9.18 12.00 -12.58
N SER A 115 -8.76 11.50 -11.40
CA SER A 115 -9.45 10.41 -10.71
C SER A 115 -10.57 10.92 -9.81
N THR A 116 -11.69 10.23 -9.84
CA THR A 116 -12.78 10.36 -8.84
C THR A 116 -12.86 9.16 -7.90
N ILE A 117 -11.97 8.17 -8.07
CA ILE A 117 -11.87 6.96 -7.26
C ILE A 117 -10.50 6.92 -6.56
N MET A 118 -10.36 6.05 -5.56
CA MET A 118 -9.13 5.91 -4.78
C MET A 118 -7.90 5.68 -5.67
N VAL A 119 -6.81 6.39 -5.39
CA VAL A 119 -5.53 6.22 -6.10
C VAL A 119 -4.48 5.70 -5.13
N GLY A 120 -3.98 4.49 -5.43
CA GLY A 120 -2.88 3.87 -4.72
C GLY A 120 -1.55 4.02 -5.45
N THR A 121 -0.46 4.01 -4.70
CA THR A 121 0.92 4.09 -5.24
C THR A 121 1.85 3.11 -4.54
N VAL A 122 3.04 2.91 -5.13
CA VAL A 122 4.11 2.07 -4.56
C VAL A 122 5.40 2.89 -4.48
N PRO A 123 5.66 3.62 -3.37
CA PRO A 123 6.76 4.58 -3.27
C PRO A 123 8.14 4.01 -3.60
N VAL A 124 8.40 2.74 -3.26
CA VAL A 124 9.69 2.11 -3.57
C VAL A 124 10.00 2.08 -5.07
N TYR A 125 9.00 2.11 -5.95
CA TYR A 125 9.24 2.11 -7.40
C TYR A 125 9.87 3.42 -7.86
N GLN A 126 9.32 4.56 -7.41
CA GLN A 126 9.91 5.87 -7.71
C GLN A 126 11.32 5.98 -7.10
N ALA A 127 11.47 5.62 -5.82
CA ALA A 127 12.77 5.67 -5.15
C ALA A 127 13.83 4.79 -5.86
N ALA A 128 13.45 3.61 -6.35
CA ALA A 128 14.32 2.74 -7.11
C ALA A 128 14.73 3.35 -8.46
N VAL A 129 13.75 3.88 -9.23
CA VAL A 129 14.02 4.53 -10.52
C VAL A 129 14.95 5.73 -10.34
N GLU A 130 14.69 6.57 -9.31
CA GLU A 130 15.55 7.71 -9.00
C GLU A 130 16.96 7.28 -8.57
N ALA A 131 17.09 6.21 -7.76
CA ALA A 131 18.40 5.70 -7.35
C ALA A 131 19.17 5.13 -8.54
N ILE A 132 18.51 4.39 -9.44
CA ILE A 132 19.12 3.90 -10.68
C ILE A 132 19.60 5.08 -11.52
N THR A 133 18.77 6.08 -11.74
CA THR A 133 19.09 7.25 -12.56
C THR A 133 20.23 8.09 -11.95
N LYS A 134 20.20 8.33 -10.64
CA LYS A 134 21.18 9.19 -9.97
C LYS A 134 22.48 8.48 -9.57
N ARG A 135 22.41 7.17 -9.27
CA ARG A 135 23.50 6.41 -8.64
C ARG A 135 23.75 5.03 -9.26
N GLY A 136 23.10 4.72 -10.37
CA GLY A 136 23.35 3.52 -11.19
C GLY A 136 22.70 2.22 -10.69
N SER A 137 22.15 2.16 -9.48
CA SER A 137 21.52 0.93 -8.97
C SER A 137 20.53 1.19 -7.85
N VAL A 138 19.51 0.32 -7.75
CA VAL A 138 18.52 0.28 -6.67
C VAL A 138 19.15 0.07 -5.28
N ILE A 139 20.26 -0.67 -5.19
CA ILE A 139 20.95 -0.91 -3.91
C ILE A 139 21.57 0.36 -3.29
N HIS A 140 21.69 1.44 -4.07
CA HIS A 140 22.17 2.74 -3.62
C HIS A 140 21.05 3.69 -3.18
N MET A 141 19.81 3.22 -3.02
CA MET A 141 18.75 4.00 -2.37
C MET A 141 19.18 4.38 -0.95
N LYS A 142 18.84 5.60 -0.54
CA LYS A 142 19.03 6.05 0.84
C LYS A 142 17.68 6.14 1.55
N LYS A 143 17.68 6.06 2.89
CA LYS A 143 16.44 6.22 3.67
C LYS A 143 15.75 7.57 3.42
N GLU A 144 16.56 8.63 3.26
CA GLU A 144 16.07 9.97 2.99
C GLU A 144 15.33 10.07 1.66
N ASP A 145 15.80 9.34 0.63
CA ASP A 145 15.12 9.25 -0.67
C ASP A 145 13.74 8.58 -0.50
N LEU A 146 13.68 7.48 0.28
CA LEU A 146 12.43 6.75 0.52
C LEU A 146 11.40 7.60 1.27
N LEU A 147 11.80 8.25 2.37
CA LEU A 147 10.90 9.11 3.15
C LEU A 147 10.45 10.33 2.34
N ALA A 148 11.35 10.95 1.57
CA ALA A 148 11.02 12.07 0.71
C ALA A 148 10.00 11.70 -0.38
N VAL A 149 10.15 10.53 -1.00
CA VAL A 149 9.20 10.01 -2.00
C VAL A 149 7.84 9.72 -1.37
N ILE A 150 7.79 9.11 -0.17
CA ILE A 150 6.53 8.87 0.55
C ILE A 150 5.83 10.19 0.82
N GLU A 151 6.55 11.21 1.35
CA GLU A 151 5.95 12.51 1.64
C GLU A 151 5.52 13.25 0.36
N GLU A 152 6.29 13.14 -0.72
CA GLU A 152 5.93 13.71 -2.01
C GLU A 152 4.61 13.11 -2.52
N GLN A 153 4.49 11.79 -2.53
CA GLN A 153 3.30 11.08 -3.00
C GLN A 153 2.08 11.36 -2.12
N ALA A 154 2.27 11.43 -0.79
CA ALA A 154 1.22 11.82 0.14
C ALA A 154 0.73 13.25 -0.10
N ARG A 155 1.65 14.19 -0.31
CA ARG A 155 1.34 15.59 -0.63
C ARG A 155 0.64 15.75 -1.97
N ASP A 156 0.98 14.92 -2.96
CA ASP A 156 0.35 14.94 -4.28
C ASP A 156 -1.09 14.38 -4.24
N GLY A 157 -1.49 13.68 -3.17
CA GLY A 157 -2.87 13.21 -2.96
C GLY A 157 -3.07 11.70 -3.12
N ALA A 158 -2.02 10.87 -3.06
CA ALA A 158 -2.19 9.42 -3.05
C ALA A 158 -3.02 8.99 -1.82
N ASP A 159 -4.11 8.25 -2.03
CA ASP A 159 -5.07 7.87 -0.99
C ASP A 159 -4.56 6.70 -0.15
N PHE A 160 -3.84 5.78 -0.77
CA PHE A 160 -3.16 4.69 -0.08
C PHE A 160 -1.80 4.40 -0.72
N MET A 161 -0.88 3.85 0.06
CA MET A 161 0.47 3.54 -0.40
C MET A 161 0.87 2.14 0.00
N THR A 162 1.32 1.33 -0.97
CA THR A 162 1.87 0.00 -0.69
C THR A 162 3.32 0.10 -0.28
N ILE A 163 3.61 -0.37 0.94
CA ILE A 163 4.94 -0.34 1.56
C ILE A 163 5.33 -1.75 2.01
N HIS A 164 6.45 -2.26 1.50
CA HIS A 164 6.96 -3.60 1.82
C HIS A 164 7.77 -3.58 3.12
N CYS A 165 7.11 -3.24 4.23
CA CYS A 165 7.73 -3.08 5.54
C CYS A 165 7.81 -4.39 6.37
N GLY A 166 7.10 -5.46 5.97
CA GLY A 166 7.10 -6.73 6.70
C GLY A 166 8.40 -7.51 6.60
N ILE A 167 9.22 -7.26 5.57
CA ILE A 167 10.52 -7.91 5.37
C ILE A 167 11.54 -7.32 6.34
N ASN A 168 12.09 -8.15 7.23
CA ASN A 168 13.18 -7.80 8.15
C ASN A 168 14.25 -8.91 8.16
N HIS A 169 15.28 -8.79 8.99
CA HIS A 169 16.33 -9.81 9.07
C HIS A 169 15.79 -11.19 9.42
N LYS A 170 14.76 -11.32 10.28
CA LYS A 170 14.14 -12.62 10.61
C LYS A 170 13.51 -13.26 9.38
N VAL A 171 12.84 -12.47 8.55
CA VAL A 171 12.24 -12.93 7.27
C VAL A 171 13.33 -13.37 6.29
N LEU A 172 14.43 -12.62 6.19
CA LEU A 172 15.57 -13.02 5.32
C LEU A 172 16.18 -14.33 5.80
N ASP A 173 16.31 -14.57 7.10
CA ASP A 173 16.83 -15.83 7.62
C ASP A 173 15.87 -17.00 7.40
N ALA A 174 14.55 -16.77 7.48
CA ALA A 174 13.54 -17.76 7.10
C ALA A 174 13.61 -18.05 5.59
N LEU A 175 13.74 -17.02 4.73
CA LEU A 175 13.87 -17.16 3.29
C LEU A 175 15.11 -17.96 2.88
N LYS A 176 16.26 -17.74 3.51
CA LYS A 176 17.49 -18.51 3.25
C LYS A 176 17.34 -20.01 3.58
N LYS A 177 16.47 -20.35 4.54
CA LYS A 177 16.20 -21.73 4.93
C LYS A 177 15.08 -22.36 4.11
N SER A 178 14.23 -21.57 3.48
CA SER A 178 13.19 -22.05 2.59
C SER A 178 13.79 -22.53 1.26
N GLN A 179 13.20 -23.55 0.67
CA GLN A 179 13.62 -24.09 -0.63
C GLN A 179 12.62 -23.65 -1.70
N ARG A 180 12.38 -22.34 -1.78
CA ARG A 180 11.43 -21.81 -2.77
C ARG A 180 11.87 -22.07 -4.20
N ILE A 181 10.92 -22.46 -5.04
CA ILE A 181 11.12 -22.60 -6.48
C ILE A 181 11.25 -21.24 -7.16
N MET A 182 10.35 -20.30 -6.78
CA MET A 182 10.26 -18.98 -7.43
C MET A 182 10.93 -17.85 -6.60
N ASN A 183 11.57 -18.18 -5.50
CA ASN A 183 12.26 -17.20 -4.64
C ASN A 183 11.40 -15.97 -4.27
N VAL A 184 11.78 -14.74 -4.63
CA VAL A 184 11.04 -13.49 -4.36
C VAL A 184 10.46 -12.94 -5.65
N VAL A 185 9.14 -12.99 -5.81
CA VAL A 185 8.44 -12.58 -7.05
C VAL A 185 7.83 -11.18 -6.96
N SER A 186 7.68 -10.63 -5.76
CA SER A 186 7.27 -9.25 -5.57
C SER A 186 8.35 -8.29 -6.07
N ARG A 187 8.00 -7.35 -6.95
CA ARG A 187 8.95 -6.33 -7.42
C ARG A 187 9.48 -5.48 -6.28
N GLY A 188 8.59 -4.96 -5.42
CA GLY A 188 8.98 -4.16 -4.26
C GLY A 188 9.75 -4.99 -3.23
N GLY A 189 9.28 -6.21 -2.96
CA GLY A 189 9.98 -7.15 -2.08
C GLY A 189 11.39 -7.46 -2.56
N SER A 190 11.59 -7.72 -3.87
CA SER A 190 12.92 -8.00 -4.43
C SER A 190 13.88 -6.80 -4.32
N PHE A 191 13.39 -5.56 -4.50
CA PHE A 191 14.20 -4.37 -4.30
C PHE A 191 14.68 -4.23 -2.85
N ILE A 192 13.79 -4.46 -1.89
CA ILE A 192 14.12 -4.39 -0.46
C ILE A 192 15.08 -5.51 -0.06
N VAL A 193 14.82 -6.75 -0.48
CA VAL A 193 15.73 -7.90 -0.20
C VAL A 193 17.12 -7.65 -0.78
N ALA A 194 17.22 -7.21 -2.04
CA ALA A 194 18.50 -6.89 -2.68
C ALA A 194 19.25 -5.77 -1.93
N TRP A 195 18.52 -4.72 -1.54
CA TRP A 195 19.06 -3.60 -0.77
C TRP A 195 19.60 -4.05 0.60
N MET A 196 18.81 -4.84 1.35
CA MET A 196 19.20 -5.35 2.67
C MET A 196 20.44 -6.25 2.58
N LEU A 197 20.47 -7.16 1.61
CA LEU A 197 21.60 -8.09 1.44
C LEU A 197 22.89 -7.36 1.06
N HIS A 198 22.81 -6.36 0.18
CA HIS A 198 23.97 -5.58 -0.25
C HIS A 198 24.50 -4.69 0.87
N ASN A 199 23.63 -3.91 1.51
CA ASN A 199 24.02 -2.92 2.51
C ASN A 199 24.23 -3.53 3.90
N LYS A 200 23.81 -4.79 4.13
CA LYS A 200 23.85 -5.47 5.43
C LYS A 200 23.13 -4.66 6.52
N GLN A 201 22.05 -4.03 6.16
CA GLN A 201 21.21 -3.18 7.02
C GLN A 201 19.78 -3.69 7.05
N GLU A 202 19.04 -3.25 8.06
CA GLU A 202 17.62 -3.55 8.20
C GLU A 202 16.82 -2.80 7.12
N ASN A 203 15.69 -3.38 6.73
CA ASN A 203 14.73 -2.76 5.82
C ASN A 203 14.38 -1.34 6.30
N PRO A 204 14.65 -0.30 5.52
CA PRO A 204 14.38 1.07 5.95
C PRO A 204 12.90 1.35 6.19
N PHE A 205 11.97 0.67 5.50
CA PHE A 205 10.54 0.80 5.78
C PHE A 205 10.12 0.17 7.11
N TYR A 206 10.80 -0.89 7.56
CA TYR A 206 10.60 -1.48 8.88
C TYR A 206 11.24 -0.60 9.96
N GLN A 207 12.49 -0.18 9.73
CA GLN A 207 13.29 0.56 10.71
C GLN A 207 12.72 1.97 10.99
N TYR A 208 12.25 2.66 9.94
CA TYR A 208 11.74 4.04 10.02
C TYR A 208 10.21 4.09 9.90
N PHE A 209 9.53 3.06 10.39
CA PHE A 209 8.08 2.95 10.27
C PHE A 209 7.33 4.08 10.98
N ASP A 210 7.84 4.57 12.11
CA ASP A 210 7.20 5.66 12.86
C ASP A 210 7.27 7.00 12.11
N GLU A 211 8.35 7.28 11.38
CA GLU A 211 8.45 8.45 10.49
C GLU A 211 7.45 8.36 9.33
N ILE A 212 7.25 7.15 8.80
CA ILE A 212 6.23 6.90 7.77
C ILE A 212 4.83 7.15 8.34
N LEU A 213 4.55 6.69 9.55
CA LEU A 213 3.26 6.93 10.21
C LEU A 213 2.98 8.43 10.41
N GLN A 214 4.00 9.23 10.76
CA GLN A 214 3.86 10.69 10.88
C GLN A 214 3.45 11.35 9.55
N ILE A 215 4.05 10.90 8.43
CA ILE A 215 3.66 11.37 7.09
C ILE A 215 2.21 10.98 6.81
N CYS A 216 1.84 9.72 7.05
CA CYS A 216 0.48 9.23 6.84
C CYS A 216 -0.56 9.99 7.67
N GLN A 217 -0.27 10.31 8.93
CA GLN A 217 -1.14 11.15 9.78
C GLN A 217 -1.34 12.56 9.20
N LYS A 218 -0.27 13.16 8.69
CA LYS A 218 -0.30 14.53 8.14
C LYS A 218 -1.25 14.67 6.97
N TYR A 219 -1.32 13.65 6.10
CA TYR A 219 -2.09 13.67 4.85
C TYR A 219 -3.33 12.76 4.89
N ASP A 220 -3.51 11.99 5.95
CA ASP A 220 -4.56 10.96 6.12
C ASP A 220 -4.47 9.85 5.05
N VAL A 221 -3.26 9.38 4.79
CA VAL A 221 -2.98 8.29 3.86
C VAL A 221 -3.18 6.95 4.55
N VAL A 222 -3.85 6.02 3.87
CA VAL A 222 -3.95 4.62 4.31
C VAL A 222 -2.67 3.87 3.92
N LEU A 223 -2.06 3.15 4.85
CA LEU A 223 -0.97 2.24 4.53
C LEU A 223 -1.51 0.90 4.02
N SER A 224 -1.08 0.51 2.83
CA SER A 224 -1.22 -0.86 2.33
C SER A 224 0.09 -1.60 2.62
N LEU A 225 0.07 -2.49 3.61
CA LEU A 225 1.26 -3.25 4.00
C LEU A 225 1.45 -4.40 3.01
N GLY A 226 2.50 -4.29 2.19
CA GLY A 226 2.72 -5.13 1.03
C GLY A 226 3.25 -6.52 1.38
N ASP A 227 2.75 -7.54 0.67
CA ASP A 227 3.19 -8.94 0.75
C ASP A 227 4.46 -9.20 -0.09
N GLY A 228 5.58 -8.69 0.36
CA GLY A 228 6.85 -8.79 -0.36
C GLY A 228 7.33 -10.23 -0.56
N LEU A 229 6.93 -11.14 0.30
CA LEU A 229 7.25 -12.58 0.25
C LEU A 229 6.07 -13.45 -0.19
N ARG A 230 5.04 -12.88 -0.86
CA ARG A 230 4.00 -13.71 -1.47
C ARG A 230 4.62 -14.79 -2.36
N PRO A 231 4.07 -16.02 -2.40
CA PRO A 231 4.63 -17.10 -3.19
C PRO A 231 4.47 -16.83 -4.69
N GLY A 232 5.41 -17.30 -5.51
CA GLY A 232 5.32 -17.22 -6.96
C GLY A 232 4.59 -18.42 -7.58
N CYS A 233 4.46 -19.50 -6.82
CA CYS A 233 3.75 -20.72 -7.22
C CYS A 233 3.17 -21.42 -5.98
N LEU A 234 2.26 -22.36 -6.21
CA LEU A 234 1.58 -23.09 -5.12
C LEU A 234 2.55 -23.88 -4.23
N ALA A 235 3.68 -24.35 -4.78
CA ALA A 235 4.67 -25.10 -4.03
C ALA A 235 5.40 -24.24 -2.98
N ASP A 236 5.46 -22.93 -3.19
CA ASP A 236 6.11 -21.97 -2.27
C ASP A 236 5.11 -21.37 -1.27
N ALA A 237 3.81 -21.70 -1.38
CA ALA A 237 2.76 -21.10 -0.59
C ALA A 237 2.84 -21.48 0.90
N THR A 238 2.58 -20.48 1.75
CA THR A 238 2.50 -20.63 3.21
C THR A 238 3.82 -21.19 3.81
N ASP A 239 4.94 -20.82 3.21
CA ASP A 239 6.25 -21.18 3.75
C ASP A 239 6.63 -20.31 4.97
N ALA A 240 7.71 -20.68 5.63
CA ALA A 240 8.17 -19.98 6.84
C ALA A 240 8.48 -18.49 6.61
N ALA A 241 8.94 -18.12 5.40
CA ALA A 241 9.27 -16.73 5.08
C ALA A 241 7.99 -15.89 4.90
N GLN A 242 6.98 -16.41 4.19
CA GLN A 242 5.68 -15.75 4.05
C GLN A 242 4.99 -15.57 5.40
N ILE A 243 4.96 -16.61 6.23
CA ILE A 243 4.33 -16.56 7.56
C ILE A 243 5.07 -15.59 8.47
N GLN A 244 6.42 -15.58 8.47
CA GLN A 244 7.18 -14.64 9.28
C GLN A 244 6.93 -13.18 8.86
N GLU A 245 6.82 -12.90 7.54
CA GLU A 245 6.43 -11.58 7.07
C GLU A 245 5.04 -11.20 7.57
N LEU A 246 4.06 -12.10 7.48
CA LEU A 246 2.69 -11.85 7.93
C LEU A 246 2.63 -11.53 9.43
N ILE A 247 3.39 -12.23 10.28
CA ILE A 247 3.52 -11.93 11.70
C ILE A 247 4.08 -10.53 11.92
N ASN A 248 5.15 -10.15 11.20
CA ASN A 248 5.70 -8.80 11.29
C ASN A 248 4.69 -7.74 10.85
N LEU A 249 3.91 -8.01 9.80
CA LEU A 249 2.85 -7.09 9.35
C LEU A 249 1.79 -6.90 10.44
N GLY A 250 1.40 -7.96 11.13
CA GLY A 250 0.48 -7.88 12.27
C GLY A 250 0.99 -6.96 13.39
N GLU A 251 2.28 -7.05 13.75
CA GLU A 251 2.91 -6.14 14.72
C GLU A 251 2.88 -4.68 14.24
N LEU A 252 3.16 -4.43 12.97
CA LEU A 252 3.14 -3.09 12.39
C LEU A 252 1.72 -2.52 12.29
N VAL A 253 0.71 -3.35 12.05
CA VAL A 253 -0.72 -2.96 12.12
C VAL A 253 -1.06 -2.39 13.49
N LEU A 254 -0.66 -3.05 14.57
CA LEU A 254 -0.92 -2.58 15.93
C LEU A 254 -0.27 -1.21 16.18
N ARG A 255 1.00 -1.03 15.79
CA ARG A 255 1.71 0.26 15.90
C ARG A 255 1.00 1.37 15.11
N ALA A 256 0.58 1.10 13.88
CA ALA A 256 -0.15 2.07 13.07
C ALA A 256 -1.47 2.49 13.69
N ARG A 257 -2.25 1.51 14.21
CA ARG A 257 -3.52 1.76 14.90
C ARG A 257 -3.36 2.59 16.16
N GLU A 258 -2.31 2.35 16.95
CA GLU A 258 -1.99 3.16 18.14
C GLU A 258 -1.77 4.62 17.77
N GLN A 259 -1.12 4.88 16.66
CA GLN A 259 -0.88 6.22 16.14
C GLN A 259 -2.06 6.80 15.33
N GLY A 260 -3.16 6.04 15.18
CA GLY A 260 -4.36 6.50 14.47
C GLY A 260 -4.19 6.57 12.95
N VAL A 261 -3.35 5.71 12.38
CA VAL A 261 -3.20 5.51 10.94
C VAL A 261 -3.98 4.27 10.53
N GLN A 262 -4.78 4.39 9.47
CA GLN A 262 -5.52 3.28 8.88
C GLN A 262 -4.61 2.38 8.06
N VAL A 263 -4.87 1.07 8.07
CA VAL A 263 -4.04 0.06 7.41
C VAL A 263 -4.91 -0.93 6.64
N ILE A 264 -4.39 -1.34 5.49
CA ILE A 264 -4.83 -2.50 4.71
C ILE A 264 -3.63 -3.45 4.65
N VAL A 265 -3.83 -4.76 4.79
CA VAL A 265 -2.77 -5.76 4.63
C VAL A 265 -2.99 -6.50 3.32
N GLU A 266 -1.98 -6.55 2.46
CA GLU A 266 -2.03 -7.34 1.22
C GLU A 266 -1.94 -8.83 1.54
N GLY A 267 -2.66 -9.63 0.75
CA GLY A 267 -2.66 -11.07 0.83
C GLY A 267 -4.02 -11.66 1.25
N PRO A 268 -4.12 -12.98 1.27
CA PRO A 268 -3.15 -13.94 0.76
C PRO A 268 -3.16 -14.00 -0.78
N GLY A 269 -1.99 -13.82 -1.42
CA GLY A 269 -1.81 -13.95 -2.87
C GLY A 269 -1.17 -15.29 -3.25
N HIS A 270 -1.63 -15.92 -4.34
CA HIS A 270 -1.04 -17.14 -4.91
C HIS A 270 -1.01 -18.38 -3.97
N VAL A 271 -1.87 -18.43 -2.97
CA VAL A 271 -1.99 -19.58 -2.06
C VAL A 271 -3.14 -20.50 -2.50
N PRO A 272 -3.08 -21.80 -2.22
CA PRO A 272 -4.21 -22.71 -2.45
C PRO A 272 -5.46 -22.28 -1.69
N LEU A 273 -6.66 -22.49 -2.28
CA LEU A 273 -7.93 -22.06 -1.70
C LEU A 273 -8.15 -22.57 -0.26
N ASN A 274 -7.74 -23.79 0.05
CA ASN A 274 -7.85 -24.38 1.38
C ASN A 274 -6.90 -23.75 2.43
N GLN A 275 -5.95 -22.91 2.03
CA GLN A 275 -5.01 -22.22 2.92
C GLN A 275 -5.41 -20.75 3.16
N ILE A 276 -6.37 -20.20 2.41
CA ILE A 276 -6.76 -18.78 2.51
C ILE A 276 -7.25 -18.46 3.92
N VAL A 277 -8.16 -19.28 4.47
CA VAL A 277 -8.72 -19.03 5.81
C VAL A 277 -7.62 -18.98 6.88
N ALA A 278 -6.67 -19.92 6.83
CA ALA A 278 -5.55 -19.95 7.78
C ALA A 278 -4.66 -18.70 7.64
N ASN A 279 -4.36 -18.28 6.41
CA ASN A 279 -3.56 -17.06 6.17
C ASN A 279 -4.28 -15.78 6.61
N VAL A 280 -5.62 -15.70 6.46
CA VAL A 280 -6.40 -14.52 6.89
C VAL A 280 -6.62 -14.50 8.41
N THR A 281 -6.64 -15.67 9.05
CA THR A 281 -6.83 -15.77 10.51
C THR A 281 -5.56 -15.42 11.29
N LEU A 282 -4.38 -15.68 10.72
CA LEU A 282 -3.10 -15.41 11.32
C LEU A 282 -2.82 -13.91 11.43
#